data_9ec59fdf38953769d8a877f649256dee
#
_entry.id   9ec59fdf38953769d8a877f649256dee
#
_cell.length_a   1.000
_cell.length_b   1.000
_cell.length_c   1.000
_cell.angle_alpha   90.00
_cell.angle_beta   90.00
_cell.angle_gamma   90.00
#
_symmetry.space_group_name_H-M   'P 1'
#
loop_
_entity.id
_entity.type
_entity.pdbx_description
1 polymer ?
#
loop_
_entity_poly.entity_id
_entity_poly.type
_entity_poly.pdbx_seq_one_letter_code
_entity_poly.pdbx_strand_id
1 'polypeptide(L)'
;PHRGFETVTLARRGFIDHSDSLGATARFGGGDAQWMTAGGGVVHSEMFPLLNEDRDNPAELFQIWLNLPARKKMVRAYFAMLWNEQIPRVVSDHDGAKAEITVVAGDIGGARPPPCPPDSWAADPENDVTIATLRFEAGARFQLPACRPGTQRVLYFFAGQHLRVGGHAAPAHHALQLTHHDAVELDATDACEALLLQGRPIGEPIAQHGPFVMNTHAEIQQAFADYRRTQFGGWPWASSDPVHPRTEGRFAKHADGRVDRPIKPA
;
A
#
# COMPACT_ATOMS: atom_id res chain seq x y z
N PRO A 1 -6.95 9.15 -13.67
CA PRO A 1 -5.53 9.36 -14.03
C PRO A 1 -4.67 9.65 -12.81
N HIS A 2 -3.37 9.27 -12.86
CA HIS A 2 -2.37 9.64 -11.86
C HIS A 2 -1.05 9.99 -12.53
N ARG A 3 -0.25 10.86 -11.91
CA ARG A 3 1.12 11.20 -12.35
C ARG A 3 1.99 11.60 -11.15
N GLY A 4 3.25 11.15 -11.17
CA GLY A 4 4.33 11.66 -10.32
C GLY A 4 4.44 11.01 -8.94
N PHE A 5 3.69 9.95 -8.68
CA PHE A 5 3.71 9.21 -7.42
C PHE A 5 3.32 7.74 -7.63
N GLU A 6 3.18 7.00 -6.55
CA GLU A 6 2.80 5.60 -6.51
C GLU A 6 1.56 5.40 -5.63
N THR A 7 0.73 4.42 -5.99
CA THR A 7 -0.32 3.91 -5.11
C THR A 7 0.03 2.51 -4.63
N VAL A 8 -0.12 2.27 -3.33
CA VAL A 8 -0.07 0.93 -2.74
C VAL A 8 -1.46 0.63 -2.20
N THR A 9 -2.17 -0.26 -2.86
CA THR A 9 -3.52 -0.67 -2.49
C THR A 9 -3.45 -2.01 -1.78
N LEU A 10 -3.59 -2.01 -0.45
CA LEU A 10 -3.65 -3.22 0.37
C LEU A 10 -5.12 -3.61 0.56
N ALA A 11 -5.58 -4.62 -0.17
CA ALA A 11 -6.96 -5.11 -0.12
C ALA A 11 -7.11 -6.16 1.00
N ARG A 12 -7.46 -5.72 2.22
CA ARG A 12 -7.54 -6.57 3.42
C ARG A 12 -8.74 -7.52 3.38
N ARG A 13 -9.89 -7.02 2.93
CA ARG A 13 -11.13 -7.80 2.75
C ARG A 13 -11.75 -7.49 1.41
N GLY A 14 -12.45 -8.48 0.85
CA GLY A 14 -13.07 -8.37 -0.46
C GLY A 14 -12.05 -8.41 -1.58
N PHE A 15 -12.48 -7.97 -2.76
CA PHE A 15 -11.68 -8.02 -3.98
C PHE A 15 -11.76 -6.70 -4.73
N ILE A 16 -10.74 -6.45 -5.54
CA ILE A 16 -10.63 -5.33 -6.44
C ILE A 16 -10.34 -5.88 -7.83
N ASP A 17 -11.08 -5.42 -8.82
CA ASP A 17 -10.81 -5.60 -10.24
C ASP A 17 -10.15 -4.33 -10.78
N HIS A 18 -8.87 -4.41 -11.09
CA HIS A 18 -8.08 -3.32 -11.66
C HIS A 18 -7.96 -3.49 -13.17
N SER A 19 -8.03 -2.36 -13.89
CA SER A 19 -7.64 -2.27 -15.30
C SER A 19 -7.02 -0.91 -15.57
N ASP A 20 -6.01 -0.85 -16.44
CA ASP A 20 -5.28 0.39 -16.68
C ASP A 20 -5.01 0.71 -18.15
N SER A 21 -4.53 1.92 -18.41
CA SER A 21 -4.21 2.44 -19.75
C SER A 21 -2.98 1.77 -20.39
N LEU A 22 -2.22 0.96 -19.65
CA LEU A 22 -1.11 0.18 -20.18
C LEU A 22 -1.57 -1.19 -20.72
N GLY A 23 -2.84 -1.54 -20.52
CA GLY A 23 -3.40 -2.85 -20.85
C GLY A 23 -3.17 -3.91 -19.78
N ALA A 24 -2.72 -3.50 -18.58
CA ALA A 24 -2.66 -4.41 -17.45
C ALA A 24 -4.03 -4.52 -16.77
N THR A 25 -4.33 -5.70 -16.22
CA THR A 25 -5.57 -5.94 -15.48
C THR A 25 -5.36 -7.02 -14.42
N ALA A 26 -6.14 -6.95 -13.34
CA ALA A 26 -5.99 -7.88 -12.22
C ALA A 26 -7.31 -8.06 -11.46
N ARG A 27 -7.46 -9.19 -10.79
CA ARG A 27 -8.31 -9.35 -9.61
C ARG A 27 -7.43 -9.72 -8.43
N PHE A 28 -7.50 -8.94 -7.36
CA PHE A 28 -6.71 -9.15 -6.16
C PHE A 28 -7.53 -8.82 -4.91
N GLY A 29 -7.16 -9.38 -3.75
CA GLY A 29 -7.89 -9.18 -2.50
C GLY A 29 -7.50 -10.19 -1.44
N GLY A 30 -8.17 -10.16 -0.27
CA GLY A 30 -7.90 -11.10 0.81
C GLY A 30 -6.49 -11.02 1.37
N GLY A 31 -5.93 -9.82 1.46
CA GLY A 31 -4.59 -9.54 1.97
C GLY A 31 -3.54 -9.29 0.88
N ASP A 32 -3.89 -9.36 -0.39
CA ASP A 32 -2.99 -8.95 -1.47
C ASP A 32 -2.72 -7.46 -1.45
N ALA A 33 -1.56 -7.06 -1.97
CA ALA A 33 -1.24 -5.66 -2.21
C ALA A 33 -0.88 -5.42 -3.68
N GLN A 34 -1.48 -4.39 -4.29
CA GLN A 34 -1.06 -3.88 -5.58
C GLN A 34 -0.18 -2.65 -5.38
N TRP A 35 0.96 -2.62 -6.05
CA TRP A 35 1.84 -1.45 -6.07
C TRP A 35 1.94 -0.92 -7.49
N MET A 36 1.38 0.26 -7.74
CA MET A 36 1.37 0.89 -9.04
C MET A 36 2.21 2.18 -9.02
N THR A 37 3.28 2.22 -9.82
CA THR A 37 4.02 3.45 -10.11
C THR A 37 3.30 4.19 -11.22
N ALA A 38 2.70 5.35 -10.93
CA ALA A 38 2.06 6.16 -11.96
C ALA A 38 3.09 6.86 -12.86
N GLY A 39 4.24 7.24 -12.30
CA GLY A 39 5.35 7.84 -13.05
C GLY A 39 4.89 8.98 -13.97
N GLY A 40 5.20 8.89 -15.26
CA GLY A 40 4.84 9.86 -16.30
C GLY A 40 3.34 9.95 -16.63
N GLY A 41 2.54 9.02 -16.11
CA GLY A 41 1.08 9.03 -16.23
C GLY A 41 0.48 7.67 -16.50
N VAL A 42 -0.63 7.40 -15.83
CA VAL A 42 -1.48 6.22 -16.01
C VAL A 42 -2.94 6.61 -15.78
N VAL A 43 -3.85 5.94 -16.47
CA VAL A 43 -5.29 5.94 -16.17
C VAL A 43 -5.64 4.55 -15.71
N HIS A 44 -6.40 4.44 -14.64
CA HIS A 44 -6.89 3.14 -14.17
C HIS A 44 -8.32 3.19 -13.65
N SER A 45 -8.93 2.04 -13.57
CA SER A 45 -10.21 1.77 -12.94
C SER A 45 -10.00 0.71 -11.86
N GLU A 46 -10.59 0.93 -10.68
CA GLU A 46 -10.66 -0.02 -9.59
C GLU A 46 -12.13 -0.29 -9.27
N MET A 47 -12.60 -1.50 -9.59
CA MET A 47 -13.97 -1.92 -9.37
C MET A 47 -14.04 -2.90 -8.19
N PHE A 48 -15.13 -2.87 -7.45
CA PHE A 48 -15.39 -3.75 -6.31
C PHE A 48 -16.40 -4.81 -6.70
N PRO A 49 -15.95 -6.00 -7.19
CA PRO A 49 -16.84 -7.02 -7.68
C PRO A 49 -17.69 -7.62 -6.56
N LEU A 50 -19.00 -7.71 -6.77
CA LEU A 50 -19.92 -8.36 -5.86
C LEU A 50 -19.95 -9.86 -6.18
N LEU A 51 -19.09 -10.63 -5.55
CA LEU A 51 -18.89 -12.06 -5.83
C LEU A 51 -19.98 -12.94 -5.19
N ASN A 52 -20.48 -12.55 -4.00
CA ASN A 52 -21.57 -13.23 -3.34
C ASN A 52 -22.90 -12.65 -3.80
N GLU A 53 -23.88 -13.53 -4.08
CA GLU A 53 -25.24 -13.15 -4.48
C GLU A 53 -26.24 -13.28 -3.34
N ASP A 54 -25.91 -14.07 -2.32
CA ASP A 54 -26.78 -14.47 -1.21
C ASP A 54 -26.35 -13.91 0.15
N ARG A 55 -25.25 -13.17 0.18
CA ARG A 55 -24.68 -12.58 1.40
C ARG A 55 -23.88 -11.33 1.09
N ASP A 56 -23.46 -10.61 2.13
CA ASP A 56 -22.65 -9.40 2.01
C ASP A 56 -21.32 -9.64 1.30
N ASN A 57 -20.86 -8.60 0.60
CA ASN A 57 -19.54 -8.50 -0.01
C ASN A 57 -18.72 -7.43 0.72
N PRO A 58 -18.19 -7.73 1.92
CA PRO A 58 -17.42 -6.74 2.67
C PRO A 58 -16.14 -6.36 1.93
N ALA A 59 -15.85 -5.08 1.88
CA ALA A 59 -14.61 -4.55 1.33
C ALA A 59 -13.91 -3.68 2.37
N GLU A 60 -12.62 -3.89 2.53
CA GLU A 60 -11.74 -3.10 3.40
C GLU A 60 -10.37 -3.01 2.76
N LEU A 61 -9.89 -1.79 2.57
CA LEU A 61 -8.57 -1.56 1.98
C LEU A 61 -7.90 -0.31 2.57
N PHE A 62 -6.58 -0.27 2.45
CA PHE A 62 -5.80 0.96 2.53
C PHE A 62 -5.27 1.29 1.15
N GLN A 63 -5.46 2.55 0.72
CA GLN A 63 -4.76 3.09 -0.43
C GLN A 63 -3.75 4.13 0.04
N ILE A 64 -2.48 3.81 -0.11
CA ILE A 64 -1.36 4.61 0.35
C ILE A 64 -0.74 5.29 -0.86
N TRP A 65 -0.54 6.61 -0.77
CA TRP A 65 0.17 7.37 -1.78
C TRP A 65 1.61 7.55 -1.33
N LEU A 66 2.55 6.98 -2.08
CA LEU A 66 3.98 7.13 -1.88
C LEU A 66 4.54 8.06 -2.96
N ASN A 67 5.12 9.19 -2.54
CA ASN A 67 5.66 10.16 -3.47
C ASN A 67 6.95 9.67 -4.15
N LEU A 68 7.23 10.18 -5.34
CA LEU A 68 8.46 9.97 -6.07
C LEU A 68 9.34 11.23 -6.04
N PRO A 69 10.68 11.09 -5.96
CA PRO A 69 11.58 12.22 -6.13
C PRO A 69 11.49 12.79 -7.56
N ALA A 70 11.84 14.07 -7.74
CA ALA A 70 11.74 14.78 -9.02
C ALA A 70 12.33 13.97 -10.19
N ARG A 71 13.51 13.37 -9.99
CA ARG A 71 14.21 12.56 -11.00
C ARG A 71 13.45 11.30 -11.45
N LYS A 72 12.46 10.85 -10.65
CA LYS A 72 11.66 9.64 -10.92
C LYS A 72 10.18 9.93 -11.20
N LYS A 73 9.75 11.18 -11.15
CA LYS A 73 8.33 11.52 -11.39
C LYS A 73 7.83 11.21 -12.80
N MET A 74 8.74 11.14 -13.77
CA MET A 74 8.41 10.90 -15.18
C MET A 74 8.88 9.52 -15.68
N VAL A 75 9.20 8.58 -14.78
CA VAL A 75 9.53 7.21 -15.17
C VAL A 75 8.34 6.52 -15.82
N ARG A 76 8.60 5.41 -16.51
CA ARG A 76 7.53 4.59 -17.10
C ARG A 76 6.62 4.06 -15.99
N ALA A 77 5.32 4.13 -16.23
CA ALA A 77 4.35 3.52 -15.33
C ALA A 77 4.57 2.00 -15.21
N TYR A 78 4.38 1.49 -14.02
CA TYR A 78 4.69 0.10 -13.66
C TYR A 78 3.63 -0.41 -12.68
N PHE A 79 3.43 -1.73 -12.68
CA PHE A 79 2.48 -2.38 -11.81
C PHE A 79 3.11 -3.68 -11.28
N ALA A 80 3.09 -3.85 -9.97
CA ALA A 80 3.50 -5.07 -9.28
C ALA A 80 2.37 -5.60 -8.42
N MET A 81 2.22 -6.94 -8.38
CA MET A 81 1.31 -7.63 -7.48
C MET A 81 2.10 -8.34 -6.40
N LEU A 82 1.77 -8.07 -5.15
CA LEU A 82 2.30 -8.76 -3.98
C LEU A 82 1.18 -9.65 -3.42
N TRP A 83 1.32 -10.95 -3.65
CA TRP A 83 0.33 -11.93 -3.20
C TRP A 83 0.42 -12.14 -1.70
N ASN A 84 -0.72 -12.24 -1.03
CA ASN A 84 -0.83 -12.45 0.41
C ASN A 84 0.03 -13.62 0.93
N GLU A 85 0.14 -14.68 0.13
CA GLU A 85 0.94 -15.87 0.45
C GLU A 85 2.47 -15.60 0.44
N GLN A 86 2.89 -14.52 -0.20
CA GLN A 86 4.30 -14.10 -0.30
C GLN A 86 4.64 -12.96 0.66
N ILE A 87 3.63 -12.27 1.19
CA ILE A 87 3.83 -11.17 2.14
C ILE A 87 4.16 -11.78 3.50
N PRO A 88 5.36 -11.54 4.05
CA PRO A 88 5.79 -12.16 5.30
C PRO A 88 5.03 -11.62 6.50
N ARG A 89 4.87 -12.49 7.50
CA ARG A 89 4.31 -12.16 8.81
C ARG A 89 5.34 -12.42 9.90
N VAL A 90 5.49 -11.44 10.77
CA VAL A 90 6.26 -11.58 12.01
C VAL A 90 5.26 -11.77 13.15
N VAL A 91 5.45 -12.80 13.95
CA VAL A 91 4.58 -13.08 15.09
C VAL A 91 5.40 -12.93 16.37
N SER A 92 4.90 -12.11 17.28
CA SER A 92 5.38 -12.04 18.67
C SER A 92 4.35 -12.71 19.56
N ASP A 93 4.82 -13.51 20.52
CA ASP A 93 3.98 -14.16 21.53
C ASP A 93 4.40 -13.66 22.91
N HIS A 94 3.44 -13.11 23.65
CA HIS A 94 3.62 -12.64 25.01
C HIS A 94 2.58 -13.32 25.91
N ASP A 95 3.03 -14.27 26.71
CA ASP A 95 2.17 -15.06 27.63
C ASP A 95 0.95 -15.71 26.92
N GLY A 96 1.14 -16.15 25.66
CA GLY A 96 0.11 -16.78 24.85
C GLY A 96 -0.75 -15.80 24.03
N ALA A 97 -0.64 -14.48 24.23
CA ALA A 97 -1.28 -13.47 23.41
C ALA A 97 -0.36 -13.05 22.25
N LYS A 98 -0.90 -13.04 21.04
CA LYS A 98 -0.11 -12.83 19.81
C LYS A 98 -0.29 -11.46 19.20
N ALA A 99 0.82 -10.88 18.78
CA ALA A 99 0.86 -9.79 17.81
C ALA A 99 1.36 -10.32 16.47
N GLU A 100 0.57 -10.12 15.41
CA GLU A 100 0.93 -10.47 14.04
C GLU A 100 1.17 -9.20 13.23
N ILE A 101 2.35 -9.08 12.63
CA ILE A 101 2.76 -7.96 11.82
C ILE A 101 2.93 -8.43 10.38
N THR A 102 2.06 -7.98 9.49
CA THR A 102 2.13 -8.24 8.04
C THR A 102 2.98 -7.15 7.40
N VAL A 103 4.15 -7.51 6.86
CA VAL A 103 5.13 -6.56 6.32
C VAL A 103 5.00 -6.50 4.81
N VAL A 104 4.35 -5.44 4.30
CA VAL A 104 4.15 -5.22 2.85
C VAL A 104 5.41 -4.64 2.20
N ALA A 105 6.13 -3.79 2.93
CA ALA A 105 7.41 -3.22 2.51
C ALA A 105 8.30 -2.94 3.72
N GLY A 106 9.60 -2.90 3.52
CA GLY A 106 10.60 -2.62 4.57
C GLY A 106 11.05 -3.87 5.32
N ASP A 107 11.74 -3.66 6.44
CA ASP A 107 12.26 -4.72 7.29
C ASP A 107 11.72 -4.54 8.72
N ILE A 108 10.94 -5.50 9.17
CA ILE A 108 10.56 -5.65 10.58
C ILE A 108 10.94 -7.07 10.99
N GLY A 109 11.82 -7.19 12.00
CA GLY A 109 12.20 -8.50 12.55
C GLY A 109 12.88 -9.43 11.54
N GLY A 110 13.56 -8.90 10.53
CA GLY A 110 14.21 -9.66 9.46
C GLY A 110 13.27 -10.17 8.37
N ALA A 111 12.00 -9.74 8.38
CA ALA A 111 11.05 -10.08 7.32
C ALA A 111 11.51 -9.50 5.97
N ARG A 112 11.35 -10.29 4.92
CA ARG A 112 11.73 -9.90 3.55
C ARG A 112 10.52 -9.98 2.63
N PRO A 113 9.76 -8.88 2.48
CA PRO A 113 8.63 -8.83 1.55
C PRO A 113 9.11 -8.96 0.09
N PRO A 114 8.21 -9.28 -0.85
CA PRO A 114 8.49 -9.21 -2.26
C PRO A 114 9.00 -7.82 -2.66
N PRO A 115 9.82 -7.71 -3.71
CA PRO A 115 10.39 -6.43 -4.12
C PRO A 115 9.30 -5.43 -4.54
N CYS A 116 9.45 -4.19 -4.11
CA CYS A 116 8.65 -3.06 -4.61
C CYS A 116 9.05 -2.71 -6.07
N PRO A 117 8.29 -1.85 -6.77
CA PRO A 117 8.68 -1.35 -8.08
C PRO A 117 10.09 -0.75 -8.10
N PRO A 118 10.84 -0.94 -9.19
CA PRO A 118 12.28 -0.60 -9.23
C PRO A 118 12.56 0.91 -9.11
N ASP A 119 11.60 1.74 -9.48
CA ASP A 119 11.71 3.19 -9.40
C ASP A 119 11.11 3.79 -8.13
N SER A 120 10.52 2.96 -7.28
CA SER A 120 9.94 3.39 -6.00
C SER A 120 10.98 4.05 -5.09
N TRP A 121 10.49 4.98 -4.25
CA TRP A 121 11.28 5.50 -3.12
C TRP A 121 11.65 4.37 -2.14
N ALA A 122 10.80 3.36 -2.04
CA ALA A 122 11.02 2.18 -1.19
C ALA A 122 12.07 1.20 -1.74
N ALA A 123 12.50 1.35 -3.00
CA ALA A 123 13.49 0.45 -3.61
C ALA A 123 14.92 0.63 -3.06
N ASP A 124 15.20 1.79 -2.47
CA ASP A 124 16.47 2.06 -1.81
C ASP A 124 16.32 1.85 -0.29
N PRO A 125 17.02 0.86 0.31
CA PRO A 125 16.95 0.58 1.74
C PRO A 125 17.35 1.77 2.63
N GLU A 126 18.13 2.72 2.12
CA GLU A 126 18.51 3.93 2.86
C GLU A 126 17.32 4.87 3.11
N ASN A 127 16.26 4.75 2.33
CA ASN A 127 15.02 5.52 2.51
C ASN A 127 14.13 4.98 3.63
N ASP A 128 14.45 3.81 4.17
CA ASP A 128 13.82 3.21 5.36
C ASP A 128 12.28 3.16 5.28
N VAL A 129 11.76 2.88 4.07
CA VAL A 129 10.32 2.82 3.85
C VAL A 129 9.77 1.51 4.39
N THR A 130 8.80 1.62 5.29
CA THR A 130 8.07 0.47 5.84
C THR A 130 6.57 0.70 5.71
N ILE A 131 5.88 -0.30 5.21
CA ILE A 131 4.41 -0.39 5.18
C ILE A 131 4.04 -1.71 5.84
N ALA A 132 3.36 -1.64 6.98
CA ALA A 132 2.99 -2.84 7.72
C ALA A 132 1.64 -2.67 8.42
N THR A 133 0.83 -3.73 8.45
CA THR A 133 -0.34 -3.81 9.33
C THR A 133 0.01 -4.63 10.56
N LEU A 134 -0.47 -4.17 11.71
CA LEU A 134 -0.25 -4.79 13.00
C LEU A 134 -1.61 -5.23 13.55
N ARG A 135 -1.71 -6.48 13.96
CA ARG A 135 -2.88 -7.05 14.59
C ARG A 135 -2.49 -7.62 15.95
N PHE A 136 -3.20 -7.23 16.98
CA PHE A 136 -2.95 -7.62 18.36
C PHE A 136 -4.14 -8.39 18.92
N GLU A 137 -3.87 -9.50 19.58
CA GLU A 137 -4.82 -10.11 20.51
C GLU A 137 -4.82 -9.33 21.84
N ALA A 138 -5.85 -9.50 22.66
CA ALA A 138 -5.88 -8.90 23.98
C ALA A 138 -4.71 -9.40 24.85
N GLY A 139 -3.94 -8.47 25.41
CA GLY A 139 -2.72 -8.76 26.20
C GLY A 139 -1.45 -8.89 25.35
N ALA A 140 -1.54 -8.79 24.03
CA ALA A 140 -0.37 -8.91 23.17
C ALA A 140 0.56 -7.70 23.25
N ARG A 141 1.87 -7.97 23.12
CA ARG A 141 2.92 -6.94 23.07
C ARG A 141 3.81 -7.13 21.87
N PHE A 142 4.30 -6.02 21.36
CA PHE A 142 5.26 -6.01 20.27
C PHE A 142 6.26 -4.88 20.45
N GLN A 143 7.54 -5.21 20.32
CA GLN A 143 8.60 -4.21 20.27
C GLN A 143 8.80 -3.76 18.81
N LEU A 144 8.23 -2.61 18.46
CA LEU A 144 8.51 -1.99 17.16
C LEU A 144 10.00 -1.61 17.11
N PRO A 145 10.77 -2.09 16.14
CA PRO A 145 12.21 -1.80 16.07
C PRO A 145 12.51 -0.31 15.94
N ALA A 146 13.74 0.07 16.30
CA ALA A 146 14.28 1.38 15.99
C ALA A 146 14.32 1.59 14.47
N CYS A 147 14.22 2.84 14.04
CA CYS A 147 14.38 3.24 12.65
C CYS A 147 15.64 4.08 12.45
N ARG A 148 15.99 4.36 11.19
CA ARG A 148 17.16 5.20 10.87
C ARG A 148 16.94 6.65 11.28
N PRO A 149 17.99 7.39 11.67
CA PRO A 149 17.88 8.82 11.92
C PRO A 149 17.31 9.57 10.71
N GLY A 150 16.37 10.49 10.95
CA GLY A 150 15.68 11.25 9.91
C GLY A 150 14.47 10.55 9.28
N THR A 151 14.19 9.30 9.64
CA THR A 151 12.97 8.60 9.24
C THR A 151 11.78 9.12 10.03
N GLN A 152 10.66 9.33 9.36
CA GLN A 152 9.38 9.66 9.98
C GLN A 152 8.53 8.40 10.11
N ARG A 153 7.81 8.28 11.24
CA ARG A 153 6.93 7.13 11.52
C ARG A 153 5.56 7.63 11.96
N VAL A 154 4.53 7.06 11.34
CA VAL A 154 3.14 7.30 11.75
C VAL A 154 2.46 5.96 11.96
N LEU A 155 1.86 5.78 13.13
CA LEU A 155 1.03 4.63 13.46
C LEU A 155 -0.44 5.07 13.42
N TYR A 156 -1.21 4.51 12.50
CA TYR A 156 -2.65 4.73 12.39
C TYR A 156 -3.37 3.65 13.20
N PHE A 157 -3.84 4.00 14.38
CA PHE A 157 -4.65 3.12 15.24
C PHE A 157 -6.11 3.16 14.78
N PHE A 158 -6.55 2.18 13.99
CA PHE A 158 -7.84 2.23 13.29
C PHE A 158 -8.90 1.26 13.83
N ALA A 159 -8.52 0.26 14.65
CA ALA A 159 -9.48 -0.67 15.26
C ALA A 159 -9.05 -1.06 16.68
N GLY A 160 -10.02 -1.25 17.58
CA GLY A 160 -9.79 -1.47 19.01
C GLY A 160 -9.93 -0.18 19.82
N GLN A 161 -9.77 -0.30 21.14
CA GLN A 161 -9.97 0.82 22.07
C GLN A 161 -8.73 1.13 22.92
N HIS A 162 -7.94 0.12 23.29
CA HIS A 162 -6.90 0.26 24.30
C HIS A 162 -5.54 -0.25 23.79
N LEU A 163 -4.84 0.63 23.11
CA LEU A 163 -3.45 0.46 22.72
C LEU A 163 -2.57 1.43 23.50
N ARG A 164 -1.45 0.97 24.04
CA ARG A 164 -0.39 1.82 24.61
C ARG A 164 0.80 1.84 23.66
N VAL A 165 1.37 3.00 23.47
CA VAL A 165 2.52 3.23 22.60
C VAL A 165 3.60 3.92 23.44
N GLY A 166 4.73 3.26 23.67
CA GLY A 166 5.78 3.77 24.55
C GLY A 166 5.28 4.09 25.96
N GLY A 167 4.39 3.27 26.52
CA GLY A 167 3.80 3.46 27.85
C GLY A 167 2.64 4.47 27.90
N HIS A 168 2.33 5.21 26.82
CA HIS A 168 1.24 6.19 26.77
C HIS A 168 0.00 5.61 26.11
N ALA A 169 -1.19 5.92 26.65
CA ALA A 169 -2.44 5.50 26.02
C ALA A 169 -2.64 6.21 24.68
N ALA A 170 -2.85 5.43 23.63
CA ALA A 170 -3.16 5.94 22.30
C ALA A 170 -4.67 6.16 22.18
N PRO A 171 -5.13 7.33 21.72
CA PRO A 171 -6.56 7.53 21.45
C PRO A 171 -6.99 6.67 20.25
N ALA A 172 -8.13 5.99 20.37
CA ALA A 172 -8.68 5.16 19.29
C ALA A 172 -8.98 6.02 18.05
N HIS A 173 -8.80 5.44 16.87
CA HIS A 173 -9.03 6.08 15.57
C HIS A 173 -8.20 7.35 15.32
N HIS A 174 -6.96 7.36 15.82
CA HIS A 174 -6.02 8.47 15.60
C HIS A 174 -4.75 8.01 14.87
N ALA A 175 -4.13 8.97 14.19
CA ALA A 175 -2.78 8.86 13.69
C ALA A 175 -1.80 9.35 14.76
N LEU A 176 -0.82 8.54 15.10
CA LEU A 176 0.19 8.81 16.12
C LEU A 176 1.54 9.01 15.44
N GLN A 177 2.07 10.23 15.50
CA GLN A 177 3.42 10.49 15.04
C GLN A 177 4.42 10.03 16.10
N LEU A 178 5.28 9.08 15.75
CA LEU A 178 6.35 8.60 16.62
C LEU A 178 7.58 9.50 16.43
N THR A 179 7.87 10.32 17.43
CA THR A 179 8.91 11.37 17.34
C THR A 179 10.32 10.86 17.60
N HIS A 180 10.46 9.69 18.22
CA HIS A 180 11.76 9.08 18.51
C HIS A 180 12.11 8.01 17.47
N HIS A 181 13.41 7.88 17.18
CA HIS A 181 13.92 6.84 16.29
C HIS A 181 14.16 5.51 17.01
N ASP A 182 14.11 5.51 18.34
CA ASP A 182 14.32 4.33 19.17
C ASP A 182 13.21 3.28 18.97
N ALA A 183 13.47 2.09 19.47
CA ALA A 183 12.45 1.05 19.54
C ALA A 183 11.31 1.47 20.47
N VAL A 184 10.07 1.14 20.11
CA VAL A 184 8.86 1.54 20.82
C VAL A 184 8.04 0.30 21.17
N GLU A 185 7.72 0.13 22.45
CA GLU A 185 6.80 -0.92 22.89
C GLU A 185 5.35 -0.55 22.52
N LEU A 186 4.64 -1.50 21.94
CA LEU A 186 3.22 -1.48 21.68
C LEU A 186 2.57 -2.55 22.56
N ASP A 187 1.59 -2.15 23.37
CA ASP A 187 0.94 -3.01 24.37
C ASP A 187 -0.59 -2.87 24.23
N ALA A 188 -1.25 -3.94 23.83
CA ALA A 188 -2.67 -3.97 23.54
C ALA A 188 -3.42 -4.72 24.67
N THR A 189 -4.30 -4.02 25.38
CA THR A 189 -5.10 -4.65 26.45
C THR A 189 -6.41 -5.25 25.92
N ASP A 190 -6.83 -4.89 24.73
CA ASP A 190 -7.90 -5.53 23.96
C ASP A 190 -7.43 -5.83 22.53
N ALA A 191 -8.25 -6.51 21.73
CA ALA A 191 -7.93 -6.78 20.33
C ALA A 191 -7.85 -5.46 19.55
N CYS A 192 -6.70 -5.18 18.95
CA CYS A 192 -6.40 -3.92 18.27
C CYS A 192 -5.80 -4.16 16.89
N GLU A 193 -6.00 -3.18 15.99
CA GLU A 193 -5.30 -3.15 14.71
C GLU A 193 -4.75 -1.75 14.41
N ALA A 194 -3.57 -1.72 13.82
CA ALA A 194 -2.90 -0.48 13.40
C ALA A 194 -2.22 -0.65 12.04
N LEU A 195 -2.01 0.48 11.33
CA LEU A 195 -1.18 0.57 10.13
C LEU A 195 0.06 1.41 10.47
N LEU A 196 1.23 0.87 10.23
CA LEU A 196 2.50 1.60 10.30
C LEU A 196 2.89 2.08 8.91
N LEU A 197 3.09 3.38 8.78
CA LEU A 197 3.75 4.00 7.65
C LEU A 197 5.03 4.68 8.13
N GLN A 198 6.15 4.28 7.54
CA GLN A 198 7.48 4.77 7.87
C GLN A 198 8.24 5.12 6.60
N GLY A 199 9.12 6.11 6.65
CA GLY A 199 10.02 6.41 5.56
C GLY A 199 10.79 7.71 5.79
N ARG A 200 11.96 7.80 5.16
CA ARG A 200 12.73 9.02 5.10
C ARG A 200 12.04 9.99 4.13
N PRO A 201 11.82 11.25 4.53
CA PRO A 201 11.28 12.27 3.63
C PRO A 201 12.18 12.48 2.41
N ILE A 202 11.58 12.66 1.22
CA ILE A 202 12.31 12.97 -0.02
C ILE A 202 13.02 14.32 0.10
N GLY A 203 12.46 15.26 0.87
CA GLY A 203 13.06 16.57 1.11
C GLY A 203 12.95 17.54 -0.08
N GLU A 204 12.14 17.23 -1.07
CA GLU A 204 11.87 18.08 -2.24
C GLU A 204 10.53 18.82 -2.10
N PRO A 205 10.33 19.97 -2.80
CA PRO A 205 9.03 20.64 -2.84
C PRO A 205 7.94 19.72 -3.37
N ILE A 206 6.71 19.89 -2.86
CA ILE A 206 5.53 19.13 -3.28
C ILE A 206 4.48 20.10 -3.78
N ALA A 207 4.04 19.89 -5.02
CA ALA A 207 2.84 20.50 -5.59
C ALA A 207 1.84 19.38 -5.89
N GLN A 208 0.65 19.46 -5.28
CA GLN A 208 -0.41 18.48 -5.49
C GLN A 208 -1.68 19.19 -5.96
N HIS A 209 -2.31 18.67 -6.99
CA HIS A 209 -3.65 19.10 -7.39
C HIS A 209 -4.39 17.92 -8.06
N GLY A 210 -5.54 17.58 -7.48
CA GLY A 210 -6.32 16.43 -7.91
C GLY A 210 -5.47 15.15 -7.90
N PRO A 211 -5.39 14.42 -9.02
CA PRO A 211 -4.72 13.13 -9.10
C PRO A 211 -3.23 13.23 -9.47
N PHE A 212 -2.62 14.41 -9.38
CA PHE A 212 -1.22 14.64 -9.77
C PHE A 212 -0.41 15.19 -8.61
N VAL A 213 0.80 14.63 -8.45
CA VAL A 213 1.77 15.06 -7.43
C VAL A 213 3.11 15.33 -8.12
N MET A 214 3.46 16.60 -8.23
CA MET A 214 4.68 17.08 -8.88
C MET A 214 5.53 17.90 -7.91
N ASN A 215 6.56 18.60 -8.38
CA ASN A 215 7.38 19.46 -7.53
C ASN A 215 6.99 20.95 -7.64
N THR A 216 6.33 21.36 -8.73
CA THR A 216 5.92 22.75 -8.98
C THR A 216 4.50 22.82 -9.53
N HIS A 217 3.85 23.99 -9.36
CA HIS A 217 2.55 24.25 -9.96
C HIS A 217 2.59 24.27 -11.50
N ALA A 218 3.69 24.68 -12.11
CA ALA A 218 3.88 24.63 -13.55
C ALA A 218 3.86 23.19 -14.08
N GLU A 219 4.49 22.26 -13.36
CA GLU A 219 4.46 20.82 -13.69
C GLU A 219 3.04 20.23 -13.52
N ILE A 220 2.27 20.69 -12.53
CA ILE A 220 0.85 20.33 -12.40
C ILE A 220 0.05 20.79 -13.60
N GLN A 221 0.22 22.05 -14.05
CA GLN A 221 -0.45 22.57 -15.25
C GLN A 221 -0.07 21.75 -16.49
N GLN A 222 1.21 21.39 -16.62
CA GLN A 222 1.70 20.53 -17.69
C GLN A 222 1.05 19.14 -17.63
N ALA A 223 0.91 18.55 -16.43
CA ALA A 223 0.26 17.26 -16.26
C ALA A 223 -1.19 17.26 -16.74
N PHE A 224 -1.95 18.31 -16.44
CA PHE A 224 -3.31 18.47 -16.96
C PHE A 224 -3.34 18.67 -18.48
N ALA A 225 -2.42 19.44 -19.04
CA ALA A 225 -2.33 19.65 -20.49
C ALA A 225 -2.00 18.34 -21.22
N ASP A 226 -1.03 17.57 -20.69
CA ASP A 226 -0.66 16.28 -21.24
C ASP A 226 -1.81 15.28 -21.16
N TYR A 227 -2.48 15.20 -20.02
CA TYR A 227 -3.64 14.31 -19.87
C TYR A 227 -4.75 14.65 -20.87
N ARG A 228 -5.11 15.92 -21.03
CA ARG A 228 -6.11 16.34 -22.04
C ARG A 228 -5.71 15.96 -23.47
N ARG A 229 -4.41 16.03 -23.78
CA ARG A 229 -3.89 15.75 -25.12
C ARG A 229 -3.72 14.25 -25.39
N THR A 230 -3.27 13.47 -24.42
CA THR A 230 -2.79 12.10 -24.63
C THR A 230 -3.62 11.03 -23.92
N GLN A 231 -4.45 11.42 -22.93
CA GLN A 231 -5.14 10.50 -22.02
C GLN A 231 -4.19 9.48 -21.38
N PHE A 232 -2.90 9.83 -21.23
CA PHE A 232 -1.81 8.95 -20.75
C PHE A 232 -1.80 7.56 -21.41
N GLY A 233 -1.91 7.52 -22.73
CA GLY A 233 -1.94 6.30 -23.52
C GLY A 233 -3.33 5.84 -23.94
N GLY A 234 -4.39 6.50 -23.46
CA GLY A 234 -5.77 6.18 -23.81
C GLY A 234 -6.38 5.11 -22.89
N TRP A 235 -7.46 4.47 -23.37
CA TRP A 235 -8.18 3.45 -22.63
C TRP A 235 -8.45 2.24 -23.53
N PRO A 236 -7.71 1.13 -23.36
CA PRO A 236 -7.78 -0.01 -24.29
C PRO A 236 -8.96 -0.96 -24.05
N TRP A 237 -9.81 -0.68 -23.07
CA TRP A 237 -10.90 -1.55 -22.66
C TRP A 237 -12.23 -1.11 -23.30
N ALA A 238 -13.14 -2.06 -23.51
CA ALA A 238 -14.45 -1.79 -24.13
C ALA A 238 -15.40 -0.98 -23.23
N SER A 239 -15.18 -1.02 -21.91
CA SER A 239 -15.99 -0.33 -20.88
C SER A 239 -15.08 0.56 -20.04
N SER A 240 -15.64 1.60 -19.42
CA SER A 240 -14.93 2.45 -18.44
C SER A 240 -14.74 1.77 -17.08
N ASP A 241 -15.48 0.72 -16.80
CA ASP A 241 -15.65 0.00 -15.54
C ASP A 241 -15.54 -1.52 -15.71
N PRO A 242 -14.42 -2.04 -16.26
CA PRO A 242 -14.30 -3.48 -16.53
C PRO A 242 -14.31 -4.28 -15.24
N VAL A 243 -15.15 -5.30 -15.20
CA VAL A 243 -15.28 -6.26 -14.11
C VAL A 243 -15.10 -7.67 -14.66
N HIS A 244 -14.28 -8.48 -13.99
CA HIS A 244 -14.03 -9.86 -14.39
C HIS A 244 -15.22 -10.78 -14.00
N PRO A 245 -15.41 -11.91 -14.71
CA PRO A 245 -16.41 -12.89 -14.34
C PRO A 245 -16.30 -13.30 -12.86
N ARG A 246 -17.43 -13.57 -12.21
CA ARG A 246 -17.45 -14.00 -10.79
C ARG A 246 -16.62 -15.26 -10.53
N THR A 247 -16.55 -16.14 -11.50
CA THR A 247 -15.78 -17.40 -11.44
C THR A 247 -14.27 -17.20 -11.61
N GLU A 248 -13.83 -16.00 -12.02
CA GLU A 248 -12.40 -15.72 -12.13
C GLU A 248 -11.79 -15.57 -10.73
N GLY A 249 -10.73 -16.30 -10.50
CA GLY A 249 -9.94 -16.20 -9.27
C GLY A 249 -8.98 -15.00 -9.28
N ARG A 250 -8.11 -14.93 -8.28
CA ARG A 250 -7.04 -13.90 -8.23
C ARG A 250 -6.04 -14.12 -9.35
N PHE A 251 -5.66 -13.06 -10.03
CA PHE A 251 -4.66 -13.03 -11.09
C PHE A 251 -4.18 -11.60 -11.33
N ALA A 252 -3.04 -11.47 -11.99
CA ALA A 252 -2.54 -10.23 -12.54
C ALA A 252 -2.01 -10.48 -13.96
N LYS A 253 -2.56 -9.76 -14.94
CA LYS A 253 -2.04 -9.73 -16.32
C LYS A 253 -1.32 -8.39 -16.50
N HIS A 254 -0.03 -8.45 -16.76
CA HIS A 254 0.81 -7.28 -16.97
C HIS A 254 0.70 -6.75 -18.40
N ALA A 255 1.16 -5.52 -18.62
CA ALA A 255 1.14 -4.86 -19.91
C ALA A 255 1.96 -5.59 -21.00
N ASP A 256 2.93 -6.42 -20.62
CA ASP A 256 3.72 -7.29 -21.51
C ASP A 256 3.03 -8.62 -21.84
N GLY A 257 1.85 -8.86 -21.29
CA GLY A 257 1.06 -10.09 -21.48
C GLY A 257 1.37 -11.19 -20.48
N ARG A 258 2.39 -11.05 -19.63
CA ARG A 258 2.70 -12.02 -18.57
C ARG A 258 1.53 -12.09 -17.58
N VAL A 259 1.17 -13.30 -17.15
CA VAL A 259 0.10 -13.54 -16.19
C VAL A 259 0.69 -14.18 -14.93
N ASP A 260 0.45 -13.55 -13.80
CA ASP A 260 0.79 -14.05 -12.47
C ASP A 260 -0.48 -14.52 -11.74
N ARG A 261 -0.32 -15.52 -10.90
CA ARG A 261 -1.36 -16.00 -9.98
C ARG A 261 -0.76 -16.28 -8.60
N PRO A 262 -1.56 -16.21 -7.53
CA PRO A 262 -1.08 -16.62 -6.21
C PRO A 262 -0.52 -18.04 -6.24
N ILE A 263 0.61 -18.25 -5.56
CA ILE A 263 1.16 -19.58 -5.37
C ILE A 263 0.22 -20.29 -4.39
N LYS A 264 -0.34 -21.45 -4.78
CA LYS A 264 -1.11 -22.25 -3.84
C LYS A 264 -0.18 -22.65 -2.70
N PRO A 265 -0.60 -22.47 -1.43
CA PRO A 265 0.15 -23.08 -0.33
C PRO A 265 0.28 -24.57 -0.58
N ALA A 266 1.50 -25.09 -0.36
CA ALA A 266 1.82 -26.50 -0.51
C ALA A 266 1.04 -27.37 0.48
#